data_7fda01a6b4d3fa97c72f3b8ccead399c
#
_entry.id   7fda01a6b4d3fa97c72f3b8ccead399c
#
_cell.length_a   1.000
_cell.length_b   1.000
_cell.length_c   1.000
_cell.angle_alpha   90.00
_cell.angle_beta   90.00
_cell.angle_gamma   90.00
#
_symmetry.space_group_name_H-M   'P 1'
#
loop_
_entity.id
_entity.type
_entity.pdbx_description
1 polymer ?
#
loop_
_entity_poly.entity_id
_entity_poly.type
_entity_poly.pdbx_seq_one_letter_code
_entity_poly.pdbx_strand_id
1 'polypeptide(L)'
;MNMPPIVSPQEWEAARQELLVKEKELTRARDALAAERRRMPRMAVEKEYRFEGPNGSVTLLDVFEGRRQLVVYRFFFEPGAAGWPDRGCYGCSMMADQVAHPVHLNTRDTTLAYVSRAPQADIERWKAGMGWERIPWYTITDDFDADFGVDEWHGTNAFFRDGERIFRTYFVNNRGDEALGSTWSYLDLTALGRQEEWEDSPEGYPQTPAYAWWNWHDEYGATT
;
A
#
# COMPACT_ATOMS: atom_id res chain seq x y z
N MET A 1 -25.21 21.44 -5.24
CA MET A 1 -23.95 21.37 -4.46
C MET A 1 -23.89 22.61 -3.58
N ASN A 2 -23.87 22.41 -2.27
CA ASN A 2 -23.80 23.51 -1.30
C ASN A 2 -22.33 23.83 -0.99
N MET A 3 -21.72 24.68 -1.82
CA MET A 3 -20.30 25.04 -1.67
C MET A 3 -20.06 25.92 -0.44
N PRO A 4 -18.90 25.81 0.23
CA PRO A 4 -18.51 26.73 1.28
C PRO A 4 -18.55 28.20 0.82
N PRO A 5 -18.72 29.17 1.74
CA PRO A 5 -18.84 30.58 1.40
C PRO A 5 -17.55 31.14 0.79
N ILE A 6 -17.71 32.13 -0.11
CA ILE A 6 -16.58 32.92 -0.58
C ILE A 6 -16.31 34.00 0.48
N VAL A 7 -15.08 34.07 0.94
CA VAL A 7 -14.67 35.01 2.01
C VAL A 7 -13.45 35.85 1.57
N SER A 8 -13.09 36.83 2.35
CA SER A 8 -11.88 37.64 2.12
C SER A 8 -10.59 36.77 2.35
N PRO A 9 -9.44 37.15 1.80
CA PRO A 9 -8.16 36.49 2.06
C PRO A 9 -7.80 36.41 3.55
N GLN A 10 -8.18 37.41 4.34
CA GLN A 10 -7.91 37.44 5.77
C GLN A 10 -8.77 36.44 6.53
N GLU A 11 -10.07 36.33 6.20
CA GLU A 11 -10.98 35.33 6.77
C GLU A 11 -10.58 33.91 6.38
N TRP A 12 -10.15 33.70 5.12
CA TRP A 12 -9.64 32.43 4.65
C TRP A 12 -8.38 31.99 5.43
N GLU A 13 -7.42 32.92 5.61
CA GLU A 13 -6.20 32.60 6.35
C GLU A 13 -6.49 32.32 7.82
N ALA A 14 -7.45 33.01 8.45
CA ALA A 14 -7.88 32.72 9.80
C ALA A 14 -8.42 31.29 9.93
N ALA A 15 -9.33 30.89 9.04
CA ALA A 15 -9.88 29.54 9.02
C ALA A 15 -8.79 28.49 8.76
N ARG A 16 -7.84 28.77 7.86
CA ARG A 16 -6.69 27.91 7.59
C ARG A 16 -5.80 27.73 8.82
N GLN A 17 -5.57 28.78 9.60
CA GLN A 17 -4.77 28.68 10.83
C GLN A 17 -5.44 27.81 11.89
N GLU A 18 -6.77 27.82 12.01
CA GLU A 18 -7.50 26.92 12.89
C GLU A 18 -7.35 25.46 12.44
N LEU A 19 -7.45 25.20 11.14
CA LEU A 19 -7.21 23.85 10.59
C LEU A 19 -5.77 23.37 10.81
N LEU A 20 -4.78 24.26 10.65
CA LEU A 20 -3.37 23.96 10.86
C LEU A 20 -3.06 23.46 12.30
N VAL A 21 -3.80 23.91 13.30
CA VAL A 21 -3.66 23.39 14.68
C VAL A 21 -3.96 21.89 14.70
N LYS A 22 -5.08 21.48 14.10
CA LYS A 22 -5.50 20.06 14.01
C LYS A 22 -4.53 19.23 13.17
N GLU A 23 -4.02 19.77 12.07
CA GLU A 23 -3.01 19.11 11.23
C GLU A 23 -1.71 18.82 12.01
N LYS A 24 -1.27 19.77 12.84
CA LYS A 24 -0.12 19.59 13.74
C LYS A 24 -0.38 18.52 14.81
N GLU A 25 -1.58 18.47 15.36
CA GLU A 25 -1.99 17.44 16.31
C GLU A 25 -1.96 16.05 15.66
N LEU A 26 -2.52 15.92 14.45
CA LEU A 26 -2.49 14.68 13.67
C LEU A 26 -1.05 14.23 13.39
N THR A 27 -0.16 15.16 13.02
CA THR A 27 1.26 14.86 12.78
C THR A 27 1.92 14.28 14.04
N ARG A 28 1.70 14.90 15.19
CA ARG A 28 2.23 14.40 16.49
C ARG A 28 1.65 13.05 16.87
N ALA A 29 0.35 12.82 16.62
CA ALA A 29 -0.30 11.53 16.85
C ALA A 29 0.30 10.42 15.97
N ARG A 30 0.57 10.71 14.68
CA ARG A 30 1.26 9.78 13.77
C ARG A 30 2.67 9.43 14.26
N ASP A 31 3.43 10.42 14.73
CA ASP A 31 4.77 10.21 15.28
C ASP A 31 4.73 9.34 16.55
N ALA A 32 3.78 9.59 17.43
CA ALA A 32 3.56 8.79 18.63
C ALA A 32 3.21 7.34 18.29
N LEU A 33 2.28 7.12 17.37
CA LEU A 33 1.90 5.78 16.90
C LEU A 33 3.09 5.05 16.27
N ALA A 34 3.91 5.73 15.48
CA ALA A 34 5.13 5.16 14.91
C ALA A 34 6.14 4.78 16.00
N ALA A 35 6.21 5.56 17.08
CA ALA A 35 7.05 5.23 18.23
C ALA A 35 6.52 4.01 19.01
N GLU A 36 5.20 3.84 19.12
CA GLU A 36 4.58 2.65 19.72
C GLU A 36 4.85 1.40 18.88
N ARG A 37 4.70 1.47 17.54
CA ARG A 37 5.04 0.36 16.64
C ARG A 37 6.48 -0.12 16.83
N ARG A 38 7.44 0.79 17.01
CA ARG A 38 8.85 0.42 17.28
C ARG A 38 9.06 -0.27 18.62
N ARG A 39 8.09 -0.21 19.53
CA ARG A 39 8.13 -0.86 20.86
C ARG A 39 7.28 -2.14 20.90
N MET A 40 6.51 -2.44 19.86
CA MET A 40 5.76 -3.69 19.79
C MET A 40 6.66 -4.91 19.94
N PRO A 41 6.18 -5.96 20.63
CA PRO A 41 6.84 -7.25 20.60
C PRO A 41 7.00 -7.75 19.16
N ARG A 42 8.12 -8.42 18.89
CA ARG A 42 8.35 -9.07 17.61
C ARG A 42 8.10 -10.58 17.72
N MET A 43 7.57 -11.17 16.66
CA MET A 43 7.29 -12.59 16.56
C MET A 43 8.40 -13.29 15.77
N ALA A 44 9.02 -14.31 16.32
CA ALA A 44 10.01 -15.10 15.59
C ALA A 44 9.35 -15.85 14.42
N VAL A 45 10.03 -15.90 13.29
CA VAL A 45 9.65 -16.66 12.10
C VAL A 45 10.52 -17.90 12.09
N GLU A 46 9.94 -19.04 12.53
CA GLU A 46 10.69 -20.30 12.69
C GLU A 46 10.67 -21.16 11.42
N LYS A 47 9.65 -21.01 10.58
CA LYS A 47 9.49 -21.72 9.31
C LYS A 47 10.32 -21.05 8.21
N GLU A 48 11.01 -21.84 7.41
CA GLU A 48 11.64 -21.36 6.18
C GLU A 48 10.55 -21.22 5.11
N TYR A 49 10.37 -20.01 4.59
CA TYR A 49 9.47 -19.72 3.48
C TYR A 49 10.26 -19.60 2.17
N ARG A 50 9.68 -20.14 1.10
CA ARG A 50 10.26 -20.12 -0.25
C ARG A 50 9.31 -19.45 -1.22
N PHE A 51 9.93 -18.73 -2.14
CA PHE A 51 9.28 -18.03 -3.22
C PHE A 51 9.95 -18.40 -4.53
N GLU A 52 9.25 -18.20 -5.64
CA GLU A 52 9.87 -18.18 -6.95
C GLU A 52 10.09 -16.71 -7.36
N GLY A 53 11.30 -16.38 -7.73
CA GLY A 53 11.70 -15.09 -8.28
C GLY A 53 12.08 -15.21 -9.75
N PRO A 54 12.40 -14.09 -10.43
CA PRO A 54 12.76 -14.08 -11.85
C PRO A 54 13.98 -14.93 -12.19
N ASN A 55 14.82 -15.21 -11.20
CA ASN A 55 16.05 -16.00 -11.38
C ASN A 55 15.98 -17.38 -10.65
N GLY A 56 14.80 -17.84 -10.28
CA GLY A 56 14.59 -19.11 -9.60
C GLY A 56 14.16 -18.97 -8.14
N SER A 57 14.23 -20.09 -7.40
CA SER A 57 13.76 -20.14 -6.00
C SER A 57 14.64 -19.31 -5.07
N VAL A 58 13.98 -18.55 -4.19
CA VAL A 58 14.59 -17.72 -3.15
C VAL A 58 13.91 -18.01 -1.79
N THR A 59 14.63 -17.78 -0.70
CA THR A 59 14.09 -17.84 0.66
C THR A 59 13.57 -16.48 1.11
N LEU A 60 12.77 -16.42 2.19
CA LEU A 60 12.39 -15.14 2.80
C LEU A 60 13.63 -14.32 3.19
N LEU A 61 14.74 -14.97 3.59
CA LEU A 61 15.99 -14.27 3.91
C LEU A 61 16.59 -13.59 2.67
N ASP A 62 16.52 -14.23 1.51
CA ASP A 62 17.01 -13.65 0.24
C ASP A 62 16.19 -12.43 -0.18
N VAL A 63 14.87 -12.41 0.10
CA VAL A 63 13.99 -11.29 -0.22
C VAL A 63 14.40 -10.00 0.52
N PHE A 64 15.10 -10.08 1.62
CA PHE A 64 15.70 -8.90 2.28
C PHE A 64 16.80 -8.22 1.44
N GLU A 65 17.31 -8.87 0.40
CA GLU A 65 18.40 -8.34 -0.45
C GLU A 65 19.61 -7.84 0.36
N GLY A 66 19.96 -8.55 1.44
CA GLY A 66 21.05 -8.19 2.33
C GLY A 66 20.74 -7.13 3.38
N ARG A 67 19.58 -6.45 3.32
CA ARG A 67 19.16 -5.41 4.27
C ARG A 67 18.56 -6.03 5.53
N ARG A 68 18.49 -5.26 6.62
CA ARG A 68 17.96 -5.75 7.89
C ARG A 68 16.44 -5.61 8.01
N GLN A 69 15.81 -4.79 7.20
CA GLN A 69 14.37 -4.54 7.25
C GLN A 69 13.72 -4.91 5.92
N LEU A 70 12.54 -5.49 6.00
CA LEU A 70 11.77 -5.90 4.83
C LEU A 70 10.30 -5.51 5.04
N VAL A 71 9.73 -4.85 4.05
CA VAL A 71 8.29 -4.62 3.92
C VAL A 71 7.81 -5.50 2.78
N VAL A 72 6.84 -6.38 3.04
CA VAL A 72 6.25 -7.26 2.04
C VAL A 72 4.78 -6.92 1.87
N TYR A 73 4.41 -6.53 0.66
CA TYR A 73 3.01 -6.35 0.26
C TYR A 73 2.51 -7.61 -0.42
N ARG A 74 1.46 -8.25 0.14
CA ARG A 74 0.74 -9.33 -0.51
C ARG A 74 -0.26 -8.73 -1.49
N PHE A 75 -0.03 -8.99 -2.78
CA PHE A 75 -0.86 -8.50 -3.88
C PHE A 75 -1.83 -9.59 -4.34
N PHE A 76 -3.11 -9.27 -4.50
CA PHE A 76 -4.11 -10.21 -5.00
C PHE A 76 -4.00 -10.32 -6.52
N PHE A 77 -3.18 -11.28 -6.97
CA PHE A 77 -3.00 -11.66 -8.37
C PHE A 77 -2.97 -13.18 -8.46
N GLU A 78 -4.13 -13.77 -8.70
CA GLU A 78 -4.38 -15.22 -8.70
C GLU A 78 -5.80 -15.49 -9.22
N PRO A 79 -6.24 -16.76 -9.42
CA PRO A 79 -7.60 -17.08 -9.78
C PRO A 79 -8.62 -16.44 -8.83
N GLY A 80 -9.61 -15.73 -9.40
CA GLY A 80 -10.60 -14.94 -8.67
C GLY A 80 -10.31 -13.44 -8.61
N ALA A 81 -9.08 -13.00 -8.89
CA ALA A 81 -8.79 -11.56 -9.05
C ALA A 81 -9.45 -11.01 -10.32
N ALA A 82 -9.89 -9.75 -10.27
CA ALA A 82 -10.39 -9.06 -11.45
C ALA A 82 -9.30 -9.03 -12.54
N GLY A 83 -9.66 -9.41 -13.76
CA GLY A 83 -8.74 -9.44 -14.90
C GLY A 83 -7.82 -10.66 -14.97
N TRP A 84 -7.87 -11.60 -14.02
CA TRP A 84 -7.10 -12.83 -14.10
C TRP A 84 -7.36 -13.59 -15.43
N PRO A 85 -6.34 -14.20 -16.11
CA PRO A 85 -4.93 -14.28 -15.68
C PRO A 85 -4.05 -13.11 -16.12
N ASP A 86 -4.56 -12.15 -16.88
CA ASP A 86 -3.75 -11.10 -17.49
C ASP A 86 -3.48 -9.93 -16.52
N ARG A 87 -4.37 -9.72 -15.55
CA ARG A 87 -4.31 -8.62 -14.59
C ARG A 87 -4.71 -9.11 -13.18
N GLY A 88 -4.40 -8.31 -12.17
CA GLY A 88 -4.80 -8.54 -10.78
C GLY A 88 -5.70 -7.42 -10.24
N CYS A 89 -5.92 -7.42 -8.94
CA CYS A 89 -6.81 -6.52 -8.23
C CYS A 89 -6.53 -5.03 -8.53
N TYR A 90 -7.58 -4.24 -8.77
CA TYR A 90 -7.51 -2.79 -9.02
C TYR A 90 -6.85 -2.02 -7.87
N GLY A 91 -7.29 -2.26 -6.63
CA GLY A 91 -6.75 -1.58 -5.45
C GLY A 91 -5.28 -1.88 -5.21
N CYS A 92 -4.87 -3.15 -5.40
CA CYS A 92 -3.46 -3.53 -5.33
C CYS A 92 -2.63 -2.86 -6.45
N SER A 93 -3.21 -2.68 -7.63
CA SER A 93 -2.56 -1.96 -8.74
C SER A 93 -2.35 -0.49 -8.41
N MET A 94 -3.34 0.17 -7.82
CA MET A 94 -3.20 1.54 -7.32
C MET A 94 -2.08 1.63 -6.27
N MET A 95 -1.90 0.62 -5.42
CA MET A 95 -0.79 0.57 -4.47
C MET A 95 0.56 0.46 -5.18
N ALA A 96 0.66 -0.36 -6.23
CA ALA A 96 1.88 -0.52 -7.03
C ALA A 96 2.26 0.77 -7.78
N ASP A 97 1.28 1.49 -8.33
CA ASP A 97 1.47 2.78 -9.01
C ASP A 97 2.07 3.86 -8.09
N GLN A 98 1.83 3.75 -6.79
CA GLN A 98 2.23 4.74 -5.79
C GLN A 98 3.55 4.41 -5.08
N VAL A 99 4.22 3.32 -5.45
CA VAL A 99 5.50 2.95 -4.85
C VAL A 99 6.56 4.01 -5.18
N ALA A 100 7.06 4.66 -4.13
CA ALA A 100 8.17 5.58 -4.23
C ALA A 100 9.45 4.87 -4.73
N HIS A 101 10.41 5.62 -5.27
CA HIS A 101 11.65 5.03 -5.75
C HIS A 101 12.35 4.23 -4.64
N PRO A 102 12.63 2.92 -4.82
CA PRO A 102 13.09 2.03 -3.75
C PRO A 102 14.38 2.48 -3.05
N VAL A 103 15.24 3.24 -3.74
CA VAL A 103 16.49 3.74 -3.16
C VAL A 103 16.29 4.53 -1.87
N HIS A 104 15.15 5.23 -1.72
CA HIS A 104 14.85 5.97 -0.50
C HIS A 104 14.68 5.04 0.72
N LEU A 105 14.07 3.88 0.52
CA LEU A 105 13.98 2.84 1.55
C LEU A 105 15.32 2.13 1.75
N ASN A 106 16.01 1.82 0.64
CA ASN A 106 17.28 1.10 0.67
C ASN A 106 18.35 1.84 1.48
N THR A 107 18.41 3.18 1.41
CA THR A 107 19.32 4.00 2.23
C THR A 107 19.01 3.94 3.72
N ARG A 108 17.85 3.39 4.10
CA ARG A 108 17.42 3.12 5.47
C ARG A 108 17.41 1.64 5.79
N ASP A 109 18.24 0.88 5.09
CA ASP A 109 18.43 -0.56 5.34
C ASP A 109 17.11 -1.34 5.24
N THR A 110 16.24 -0.95 4.29
CA THR A 110 14.89 -1.48 4.12
C THR A 110 14.66 -1.88 2.66
N THR A 111 14.19 -3.10 2.44
CA THR A 111 13.68 -3.59 1.15
C THR A 111 12.15 -3.51 1.16
N LEU A 112 11.57 -3.10 0.05
CA LEU A 112 10.16 -3.29 -0.25
C LEU A 112 10.05 -4.36 -1.33
N ALA A 113 9.26 -5.39 -1.09
CA ALA A 113 8.96 -6.44 -2.05
C ALA A 113 7.46 -6.71 -2.13
N TYR A 114 7.01 -7.17 -3.28
CA TYR A 114 5.67 -7.67 -3.49
C TYR A 114 5.67 -9.18 -3.61
N VAL A 115 4.58 -9.81 -3.16
CA VAL A 115 4.37 -11.25 -3.29
C VAL A 115 2.94 -11.52 -3.75
N SER A 116 2.74 -12.55 -4.58
CA SER A 116 1.43 -13.01 -5.03
C SER A 116 1.48 -14.48 -5.41
N ARG A 117 0.34 -15.11 -5.69
CA ARG A 117 0.29 -16.50 -6.15
C ARG A 117 0.37 -16.66 -7.67
N ALA A 118 0.43 -15.55 -8.42
CA ALA A 118 0.61 -15.60 -9.87
C ALA A 118 1.96 -16.21 -10.25
N PRO A 119 2.06 -16.96 -11.37
CA PRO A 119 3.32 -17.42 -11.92
C PRO A 119 4.26 -16.25 -12.26
N GLN A 120 5.58 -16.45 -12.10
CA GLN A 120 6.58 -15.40 -12.38
C GLN A 120 6.48 -14.82 -13.79
N ALA A 121 6.21 -15.67 -14.78
CA ALA A 121 6.05 -15.21 -16.17
C ALA A 121 4.90 -14.20 -16.34
N ASP A 122 3.80 -14.40 -15.61
CA ASP A 122 2.65 -13.49 -15.64
C ASP A 122 2.94 -12.20 -14.87
N ILE A 123 3.62 -12.32 -13.72
CA ILE A 123 4.09 -11.16 -12.94
C ILE A 123 4.99 -10.27 -13.80
N GLU A 124 6.03 -10.82 -14.42
CA GLU A 124 7.00 -10.04 -15.22
C GLU A 124 6.35 -9.41 -16.45
N ARG A 125 5.46 -10.14 -17.13
CA ARG A 125 4.70 -9.59 -18.26
C ARG A 125 3.87 -8.38 -17.83
N TRP A 126 3.16 -8.49 -16.72
CA TRP A 126 2.28 -7.43 -16.25
C TRP A 126 3.06 -6.23 -15.69
N LYS A 127 4.11 -6.48 -14.90
CA LYS A 127 5.04 -5.43 -14.44
C LYS A 127 5.57 -4.57 -15.59
N ALA A 128 6.02 -5.21 -16.66
CA ALA A 128 6.53 -4.52 -17.84
C ALA A 128 5.45 -3.65 -18.52
N GLY A 129 4.21 -4.13 -18.58
CA GLY A 129 3.08 -3.37 -19.15
C GLY A 129 2.69 -2.14 -18.32
N MET A 130 2.86 -2.21 -16.99
CA MET A 130 2.43 -1.18 -16.04
C MET A 130 3.58 -0.26 -15.57
N GLY A 131 4.81 -0.50 -15.99
CA GLY A 131 5.95 0.33 -15.59
C GLY A 131 6.43 0.08 -14.15
N TRP A 132 6.22 -1.14 -13.63
CA TRP A 132 6.57 -1.52 -12.25
C TRP A 132 7.88 -2.28 -12.12
N GLU A 133 8.78 -2.22 -13.09
CA GLU A 133 10.03 -3.01 -13.16
C GLU A 133 10.91 -2.83 -11.92
N ARG A 134 10.77 -1.69 -11.22
CA ARG A 134 11.55 -1.39 -10.01
C ARG A 134 11.05 -2.10 -8.76
N ILE A 135 9.88 -2.75 -8.79
CA ILE A 135 9.32 -3.45 -7.65
C ILE A 135 9.80 -4.90 -7.68
N PRO A 136 10.62 -5.36 -6.73
CA PRO A 136 10.87 -6.79 -6.55
C PRO A 136 9.55 -7.52 -6.29
N TRP A 137 9.25 -8.57 -7.05
CA TRP A 137 7.99 -9.27 -6.92
C TRP A 137 8.20 -10.77 -7.10
N TYR A 138 7.67 -11.55 -6.16
CA TYR A 138 7.91 -12.98 -6.06
C TYR A 138 6.60 -13.76 -6.02
N THR A 139 6.63 -15.01 -6.54
CA THR A 139 5.52 -15.95 -6.45
C THR A 139 5.58 -16.68 -5.10
N ILE A 140 4.48 -16.68 -4.36
CA ILE A 140 4.30 -17.50 -3.14
C ILE A 140 4.15 -18.96 -3.57
N THR A 141 4.99 -19.84 -3.05
CA THR A 141 4.99 -21.27 -3.37
C THR A 141 4.53 -22.17 -2.21
N ASP A 142 4.33 -21.58 -1.03
CA ASP A 142 3.94 -22.26 0.21
C ASP A 142 2.77 -21.53 0.91
N ASP A 143 2.64 -21.65 2.23
CA ASP A 143 1.56 -21.08 3.02
C ASP A 143 1.91 -19.70 3.62
N PHE A 144 2.85 -18.95 3.05
CA PHE A 144 3.32 -17.68 3.59
C PHE A 144 2.18 -16.70 3.89
N ASP A 145 1.24 -16.53 2.98
CA ASP A 145 0.11 -15.61 3.16
C ASP A 145 -0.85 -16.10 4.25
N ALA A 146 -1.18 -17.38 4.29
CA ALA A 146 -2.04 -17.98 5.30
C ALA A 146 -1.40 -17.92 6.70
N ASP A 147 -0.11 -18.27 6.82
CA ASP A 147 0.63 -18.25 8.09
C ASP A 147 0.77 -16.83 8.67
N PHE A 148 0.73 -15.81 7.82
CA PHE A 148 0.76 -14.40 8.25
C PHE A 148 -0.61 -13.72 8.25
N GLY A 149 -1.72 -14.49 8.13
CA GLY A 149 -3.08 -14.02 8.34
C GLY A 149 -3.54 -12.98 7.31
N VAL A 150 -3.21 -13.19 6.05
CA VAL A 150 -3.70 -12.34 4.96
C VAL A 150 -5.02 -12.90 4.45
N ASP A 151 -6.07 -12.80 5.29
CA ASP A 151 -7.39 -13.36 5.01
C ASP A 151 -8.16 -12.59 3.93
N GLU A 152 -7.78 -11.33 3.69
CA GLU A 152 -8.50 -10.40 2.81
C GLU A 152 -7.73 -10.12 1.51
N TRP A 153 -7.04 -11.13 1.00
CA TRP A 153 -6.34 -11.13 -0.29
C TRP A 153 -5.15 -10.18 -0.41
N HIS A 154 -5.06 -9.14 0.42
CA HIS A 154 -3.93 -8.20 0.46
C HIS A 154 -3.56 -7.83 1.88
N GLY A 155 -2.36 -7.32 2.04
CA GLY A 155 -1.86 -6.82 3.32
C GLY A 155 -0.36 -6.60 3.30
N THR A 156 0.09 -5.75 4.19
CA THR A 156 1.49 -5.35 4.31
C THR A 156 2.08 -5.88 5.59
N ASN A 157 3.08 -6.72 5.47
CA ASN A 157 3.88 -7.23 6.59
C ASN A 157 5.21 -6.50 6.67
N ALA A 158 5.67 -6.23 7.88
CA ALA A 158 7.02 -5.74 8.13
C ALA A 158 7.82 -6.78 8.91
N PHE A 159 9.05 -6.99 8.47
CA PHE A 159 10.00 -7.93 9.08
C PHE A 159 11.31 -7.23 9.41
N PHE A 160 11.99 -7.78 10.39
CA PHE A 160 13.36 -7.43 10.76
C PHE A 160 14.19 -8.70 10.85
N ARG A 161 15.45 -8.67 10.39
CA ARG A 161 16.38 -9.75 10.59
C ARG A 161 17.56 -9.35 11.47
N ASP A 162 18.01 -10.32 12.29
CA ASP A 162 19.22 -10.25 13.08
C ASP A 162 20.08 -11.46 12.70
N GLY A 163 21.08 -11.22 11.87
CA GLY A 163 21.78 -12.30 11.17
C GLY A 163 20.79 -13.06 10.23
N GLU A 164 20.66 -14.35 10.46
CA GLU A 164 19.73 -15.23 9.74
C GLU A 164 18.37 -15.37 10.41
N ARG A 165 18.22 -14.87 11.64
CA ARG A 165 16.94 -14.91 12.37
C ARG A 165 16.01 -13.83 11.88
N ILE A 166 14.79 -14.22 11.51
CA ILE A 166 13.75 -13.30 11.00
C ILE A 166 12.67 -13.14 12.07
N PHE A 167 12.16 -11.91 12.16
CA PHE A 167 11.08 -11.56 13.08
C PHE A 167 10.02 -10.74 12.33
N ARG A 168 8.73 -11.10 12.49
CA ARG A 168 7.63 -10.23 12.10
C ARG A 168 7.51 -9.11 13.13
N THR A 169 7.45 -7.87 12.69
CA THR A 169 7.41 -6.68 13.55
C THR A 169 6.09 -5.91 13.45
N TYR A 170 5.40 -6.01 12.32
CA TYR A 170 4.11 -5.32 12.14
C TYR A 170 3.31 -5.93 10.99
N PHE A 171 2.00 -5.67 11.03
CA PHE A 171 1.07 -5.99 9.95
C PHE A 171 0.00 -4.90 9.84
N VAL A 172 -0.41 -4.61 8.61
CA VAL A 172 -1.54 -3.73 8.30
C VAL A 172 -2.23 -4.22 7.03
N ASN A 173 -3.55 -4.05 6.95
CA ASN A 173 -4.35 -4.34 5.77
C ASN A 173 -5.54 -3.36 5.68
N ASN A 174 -6.43 -3.60 4.72
CA ASN A 174 -7.63 -2.78 4.48
C ASN A 174 -7.29 -1.29 4.34
N ARG A 175 -8.13 -0.42 4.86
CA ARG A 175 -7.90 1.02 4.85
C ARG A 175 -6.60 1.46 5.54
N GLY A 176 -6.00 0.59 6.36
CA GLY A 176 -4.69 0.86 6.93
C GLY A 176 -3.57 0.95 5.90
N ASP A 177 -3.67 0.21 4.79
CA ASP A 177 -2.72 0.26 3.67
C ASP A 177 -2.81 1.57 2.87
N GLU A 178 -3.95 2.28 2.88
CA GLU A 178 -4.10 3.57 2.19
C GLU A 178 -3.07 4.62 2.68
N ALA A 179 -2.61 4.49 3.93
CA ALA A 179 -1.55 5.34 4.47
C ALA A 179 -0.20 5.20 3.76
N LEU A 180 -0.02 4.14 2.95
CA LEU A 180 1.17 3.89 2.15
C LEU A 180 1.06 4.47 0.74
N GLY A 181 -0.12 4.95 0.34
CA GLY A 181 -0.39 5.52 -0.97
C GLY A 181 -0.63 7.04 -0.93
N SER A 182 -0.13 7.75 -1.93
CA SER A 182 -0.25 9.21 -2.02
C SER A 182 -1.57 9.68 -2.65
N THR A 183 -2.23 8.87 -3.47
CA THR A 183 -3.46 9.25 -4.17
C THR A 183 -4.56 9.70 -3.20
N TRP A 184 -4.81 8.93 -2.16
CA TRP A 184 -5.82 9.28 -1.15
C TRP A 184 -5.45 10.55 -0.40
N SER A 185 -4.18 10.74 -0.05
CA SER A 185 -3.70 11.95 0.59
C SER A 185 -3.86 13.20 -0.27
N TYR A 186 -3.67 13.09 -1.60
CA TYR A 186 -3.92 14.19 -2.52
C TYR A 186 -5.41 14.51 -2.64
N LEU A 187 -6.27 13.50 -2.76
CA LEU A 187 -7.71 13.70 -2.83
C LEU A 187 -8.26 14.36 -1.55
N ASP A 188 -7.78 13.95 -0.39
CA ASP A 188 -8.15 14.53 0.91
C ASP A 188 -7.79 16.03 1.05
N LEU A 189 -6.91 16.56 0.18
CA LEU A 189 -6.59 18.01 0.11
C LEU A 189 -7.53 18.78 -0.83
N THR A 190 -8.33 18.08 -1.64
CA THR A 190 -9.17 18.73 -2.65
C THR A 190 -10.53 19.14 -2.09
N ALA A 191 -11.20 20.08 -2.79
CA ALA A 191 -12.50 20.59 -2.38
C ALA A 191 -13.61 19.54 -2.40
N LEU A 192 -13.48 18.47 -3.20
CA LEU A 192 -14.48 17.41 -3.33
C LEU A 192 -14.11 16.13 -2.59
N GLY A 193 -12.90 16.04 -2.02
CA GLY A 193 -12.41 14.84 -1.36
C GLY A 193 -12.27 13.64 -2.30
N ARG A 194 -12.50 12.46 -1.80
CA ARG A 194 -12.45 11.18 -2.55
C ARG A 194 -13.75 10.90 -3.31
N GLN A 195 -14.79 11.64 -3.01
CA GLN A 195 -16.14 11.54 -3.60
C GLN A 195 -16.80 10.18 -3.34
N GLU A 196 -16.54 9.61 -2.17
CA GLU A 196 -17.11 8.33 -1.74
C GLU A 196 -18.21 8.53 -0.67
N GLU A 197 -19.23 7.67 -0.67
CA GLU A 197 -20.44 7.78 0.15
C GLU A 197 -20.21 7.74 1.66
N TRP A 198 -19.06 7.29 2.13
CA TRP A 198 -18.68 7.26 3.54
C TRP A 198 -18.10 8.58 4.05
N GLU A 199 -17.77 9.52 3.15
CA GLU A 199 -17.22 10.82 3.50
C GLU A 199 -18.33 11.74 4.08
N ASP A 200 -17.99 12.48 5.13
CA ASP A 200 -18.84 13.56 5.66
C ASP A 200 -18.68 14.81 4.75
N SER A 201 -19.42 14.81 3.66
CA SER A 201 -19.39 15.86 2.64
C SER A 201 -20.63 16.74 2.69
N PRO A 202 -20.54 18.03 2.31
CA PRO A 202 -21.70 18.90 2.20
C PRO A 202 -22.76 18.37 1.22
N GLU A 203 -24.02 18.75 1.44
CA GLU A 203 -25.13 18.31 0.61
C GLU A 203 -24.92 18.62 -0.89
N GLY A 204 -25.18 17.63 -1.74
CA GLY A 204 -25.08 17.74 -3.20
C GLY A 204 -23.66 17.56 -3.75
N TYR A 205 -22.68 17.21 -2.93
CA TYR A 205 -21.38 16.79 -3.43
C TYR A 205 -21.48 15.43 -4.13
N PRO A 206 -20.66 15.19 -5.19
CA PRO A 206 -20.64 13.88 -5.83
C PRO A 206 -20.20 12.81 -4.83
N GLN A 207 -20.92 11.69 -4.81
CA GLN A 207 -20.61 10.53 -3.98
C GLN A 207 -20.87 9.26 -4.78
N THR A 208 -19.93 8.36 -4.77
CA THR A 208 -20.01 7.03 -5.37
C THR A 208 -19.84 5.97 -4.29
N PRO A 209 -20.27 4.73 -4.51
CA PRO A 209 -19.90 3.65 -3.62
C PRO A 209 -18.38 3.59 -3.40
N ALA A 210 -17.97 3.24 -2.19
CA ALA A 210 -16.56 3.13 -1.83
C ALA A 210 -15.80 2.25 -2.83
N TYR A 211 -14.65 2.73 -3.29
CA TYR A 211 -13.77 2.03 -4.22
C TYR A 211 -14.33 1.81 -5.65
N ALA A 212 -15.54 2.22 -5.96
CA ALA A 212 -16.15 1.98 -7.27
C ALA A 212 -15.43 2.71 -8.43
N TRP A 213 -14.63 3.73 -8.13
CA TRP A 213 -13.84 4.48 -9.11
C TRP A 213 -12.46 3.89 -9.39
N TRP A 214 -12.04 2.87 -8.64
CA TRP A 214 -10.74 2.25 -8.82
C TRP A 214 -10.66 1.48 -10.13
N ASN A 215 -9.57 1.67 -10.88
CA ASN A 215 -9.29 0.95 -12.10
C ASN A 215 -7.77 0.81 -12.28
N TRP A 216 -7.34 0.04 -13.27
CA TRP A 216 -5.95 0.05 -13.73
C TRP A 216 -5.65 1.40 -14.37
N HIS A 217 -4.46 1.93 -14.16
CA HIS A 217 -4.13 3.30 -14.59
C HIS A 217 -4.21 3.49 -16.13
N ASP A 218 -4.05 2.41 -16.90
CA ASP A 218 -4.12 2.41 -18.37
C ASP A 218 -5.55 2.25 -18.93
N GLU A 219 -6.55 2.12 -18.05
CA GLU A 219 -7.97 1.94 -18.45
C GLU A 219 -8.91 3.04 -17.94
N TYR A 220 -8.44 4.03 -17.21
CA TYR A 220 -9.25 5.19 -16.89
C TYR A 220 -9.67 5.94 -18.15
N GLY A 221 -10.97 6.12 -18.35
CA GLY A 221 -11.54 6.80 -19.52
C GLY A 221 -11.76 5.92 -20.74
N ALA A 222 -11.48 4.63 -20.69
CA ALA A 222 -11.78 3.67 -21.77
C ALA A 222 -13.29 3.35 -21.88
N THR A 223 -14.12 3.83 -20.95
CA THR A 223 -15.57 3.63 -20.91
C THR A 223 -16.29 4.97 -21.14
N THR A 224 -16.40 5.39 -22.38
CA THR A 224 -17.44 6.33 -22.86
C THR A 224 -18.14 5.75 -24.06
#